data_a61950d8cb18e7b2f7279de4d2c33e0a
#
_entry.id   a61950d8cb18e7b2f7279de4d2c33e0a
#
_cell.length_a   1.000
_cell.length_b   1.000
_cell.length_c   1.000
_cell.angle_alpha   90.00
_cell.angle_beta   90.00
_cell.angle_gamma   90.00
#
_symmetry.space_group_name_H-M   'P 1'
#
loop_
_entity.id
_entity.type
_entity.pdbx_description
1 polymer ?
#
loop_
_entity_poly.entity_id
_entity_poly.type
_entity_poly.pdbx_seq_one_letter_code
_entity_poly.pdbx_strand_id
1 'polypeptide(L)'
;NCYLITNGLGGYSSLTMTGAAARGDHAFFMACTEAPNHRYNMIQRLEEQITVNGKSYIFSTQEYADGSRQEGYRYLSEFSFEDTPVWRFHINGVEIEKEAVMRQGENTIAVCWRVMNRTRSYACLAVTPYFRFAEKGQDICAGQTYKRYEAEECSGYSAGRIESGGLS
;
A
#
# COMPACT_ATOMS: atom_id res chain seq x y z
N ASN A 1 2.06 -5.03 -16.82
CA ASN A 1 2.27 -3.58 -16.73
C ASN A 1 2.35 -3.16 -15.26
N CYS A 2 3.35 -2.31 -14.93
CA CYS A 2 3.60 -1.80 -13.59
C CYS A 2 3.74 -0.28 -13.65
N TYR A 3 3.42 0.40 -12.54
CA TYR A 3 3.77 1.80 -12.36
C TYR A 3 5.10 1.91 -11.60
N LEU A 4 5.72 3.09 -11.65
CA LEU A 4 6.91 3.43 -10.89
C LEU A 4 6.87 4.92 -10.56
N ILE A 5 6.90 5.26 -9.28
CA ILE A 5 7.17 6.61 -8.78
C ILE A 5 8.41 6.57 -7.89
N THR A 6 9.19 7.64 -7.86
CA THR A 6 10.48 7.71 -7.16
C THR A 6 10.57 8.97 -6.32
N ASN A 7 11.45 8.93 -5.30
CA ASN A 7 11.71 10.09 -4.42
C ASN A 7 13.00 10.85 -4.76
N GLY A 8 13.71 10.49 -5.84
CA GLY A 8 14.98 11.11 -6.22
C GLY A 8 16.20 10.64 -5.42
N LEU A 9 16.03 9.93 -4.30
CA LEU A 9 17.12 9.39 -3.48
C LEU A 9 17.43 7.91 -3.78
N GLY A 10 16.68 7.28 -4.70
CA GLY A 10 16.77 5.86 -5.00
C GLY A 10 15.62 5.04 -4.38
N GLY A 11 14.80 5.63 -3.49
CA GLY A 11 13.56 5.03 -3.03
C GLY A 11 12.47 5.09 -4.10
N TYR A 12 11.51 4.16 -4.04
CA TYR A 12 10.44 4.07 -5.03
C TYR A 12 9.18 3.36 -4.49
N SER A 13 8.09 3.53 -5.22
CA SER A 13 6.91 2.67 -5.17
C SER A 13 6.68 2.07 -6.55
N SER A 14 6.56 0.75 -6.61
CA SER A 14 6.30 0.02 -7.85
C SER A 14 5.51 -1.26 -7.58
N LEU A 15 4.33 -1.34 -8.16
CA LEU A 15 3.46 -2.51 -8.16
C LEU A 15 2.86 -2.68 -9.56
N THR A 16 2.10 -3.74 -9.76
CA THR A 16 1.29 -3.87 -10.98
C THR A 16 0.21 -2.77 -11.03
N MET A 17 -0.35 -2.53 -12.20
CA MET A 17 -1.49 -1.60 -12.37
C MET A 17 -2.71 -1.99 -11.52
N THR A 18 -2.83 -3.26 -11.14
CA THR A 18 -3.88 -3.74 -10.22
C THR A 18 -3.48 -3.65 -8.74
N GLY A 19 -2.29 -3.11 -8.43
CA GLY A 19 -1.79 -2.96 -7.06
C GLY A 19 -1.13 -4.21 -6.46
N ALA A 20 -0.94 -5.28 -7.25
CA ALA A 20 -0.33 -6.52 -6.77
C ALA A 20 1.21 -6.46 -6.77
N ALA A 21 1.82 -7.06 -5.75
CA ALA A 21 3.27 -7.30 -5.69
C ALA A 21 3.59 -8.63 -6.38
N ALA A 22 3.89 -8.58 -7.69
CA ALA A 22 4.10 -9.76 -8.55
C ALA A 22 5.57 -10.09 -8.83
N ARG A 23 6.53 -9.31 -8.30
CA ARG A 23 7.97 -9.47 -8.48
C ARG A 23 8.72 -9.24 -7.19
N GLY A 24 9.93 -9.79 -7.07
CA GLY A 24 10.78 -9.63 -5.88
C GLY A 24 11.23 -8.18 -5.61
N ASP A 25 11.22 -7.33 -6.63
CA ASP A 25 11.55 -5.91 -6.55
C ASP A 25 10.31 -5.01 -6.40
N HIS A 26 9.10 -5.58 -6.39
CA HIS A 26 7.89 -4.83 -6.12
C HIS A 26 7.78 -4.47 -4.64
N ALA A 27 7.47 -3.22 -4.38
CA ALA A 27 7.10 -2.70 -3.07
C ALA A 27 6.13 -1.53 -3.23
N PHE A 28 5.17 -1.46 -2.34
CA PHE A 28 4.37 -0.24 -2.20
C PHE A 28 5.23 0.91 -1.67
N PHE A 29 6.16 0.60 -0.75
CA PHE A 29 7.15 1.57 -0.28
C PHE A 29 8.54 0.91 -0.13
N MET A 30 9.45 1.26 -1.03
CA MET A 30 10.86 0.95 -0.97
C MET A 30 11.61 2.20 -0.54
N ALA A 31 12.14 2.21 0.69
CA ALA A 31 12.97 3.31 1.19
C ALA A 31 14.43 3.13 0.74
N CYS A 32 15.15 4.23 0.54
CA CYS A 32 16.59 4.22 0.32
C CYS A 32 17.26 4.89 1.53
N THR A 33 17.89 4.10 2.39
CA THR A 33 18.53 4.57 3.63
C THR A 33 19.88 5.19 3.37
N GLU A 34 20.58 4.72 2.33
CA GLU A 34 21.88 5.24 1.89
C GLU A 34 21.91 5.23 0.35
N ALA A 35 21.85 6.44 -0.24
CA ALA A 35 21.77 6.61 -1.68
C ALA A 35 23.06 6.14 -2.38
N PRO A 36 22.96 5.50 -3.57
CA PRO A 36 21.73 5.20 -4.29
C PRO A 36 21.23 3.75 -4.09
N ASN A 37 21.94 2.90 -3.35
CA ASN A 37 21.78 1.45 -3.47
C ASN A 37 21.24 0.72 -2.23
N HIS A 38 21.39 1.26 -1.04
CA HIS A 38 20.87 0.61 0.17
C HIS A 38 19.36 0.83 0.28
N ARG A 39 18.60 -0.12 -0.26
CA ARG A 39 17.13 -0.06 -0.34
C ARG A 39 16.50 -1.15 0.51
N TYR A 40 15.47 -0.74 1.24
CA TYR A 40 14.69 -1.63 2.09
C TYR A 40 13.22 -1.58 1.71
N ASN A 41 12.63 -2.76 1.54
CA ASN A 41 11.19 -2.90 1.37
C ASN A 41 10.51 -2.70 2.72
N MET A 42 10.00 -1.51 2.94
CA MET A 42 9.31 -1.14 4.19
C MET A 42 7.87 -1.65 4.18
N ILE A 43 7.14 -1.39 3.08
CA ILE A 43 5.76 -1.84 2.89
C ILE A 43 5.68 -2.58 1.57
N GLN A 44 5.42 -3.89 1.65
CA GLN A 44 5.28 -4.74 0.47
C GLN A 44 4.05 -4.36 -0.34
N ARG A 45 2.90 -4.24 0.33
CA ARG A 45 1.58 -3.94 -0.25
C ARG A 45 0.63 -3.38 0.80
N LEU A 46 -0.48 -2.86 0.35
CA LEU A 46 -1.64 -2.55 1.20
C LEU A 46 -2.75 -3.57 0.90
N GLU A 47 -3.43 -4.03 1.93
CA GLU A 47 -4.71 -4.71 1.78
C GLU A 47 -5.82 -3.72 2.12
N GLU A 48 -6.76 -3.59 1.21
CA GLU A 48 -7.83 -2.62 1.29
C GLU A 48 -9.18 -3.34 1.26
N GLN A 49 -10.02 -3.03 2.22
CA GLN A 49 -11.33 -3.60 2.38
C GLN A 49 -12.37 -2.50 2.60
N ILE A 50 -13.49 -2.59 1.92
CA ILE A 50 -14.65 -1.74 2.20
C ILE A 50 -15.79 -2.62 2.74
N THR A 51 -16.42 -2.18 3.82
CA THR A 51 -17.63 -2.79 4.35
C THR A 51 -18.81 -1.90 4.04
N VAL A 52 -19.79 -2.42 3.31
CA VAL A 52 -21.01 -1.71 2.92
C VAL A 52 -22.21 -2.54 3.36
N ASN A 53 -23.12 -1.96 4.14
CA ASN A 53 -24.31 -2.65 4.66
C ASN A 53 -23.95 -3.99 5.32
N GLY A 54 -22.92 -4.01 6.17
CA GLY A 54 -22.48 -5.20 6.91
C GLY A 54 -21.76 -6.27 6.07
N LYS A 55 -21.60 -6.08 4.77
CA LYS A 55 -20.86 -6.99 3.89
C LYS A 55 -19.52 -6.42 3.50
N SER A 56 -18.47 -7.20 3.71
CA SER A 56 -17.07 -6.79 3.42
C SER A 56 -16.61 -7.25 2.05
N TYR A 57 -15.86 -6.39 1.38
CA TYR A 57 -15.27 -6.59 0.05
C TYR A 57 -13.80 -6.21 0.09
N ILE A 58 -12.91 -7.16 -0.13
CA ILE A 58 -11.48 -6.89 -0.32
C ILE A 58 -11.30 -6.47 -1.78
N PHE A 59 -10.75 -5.27 -2.00
CA PHE A 59 -10.54 -4.73 -3.34
C PHE A 59 -9.06 -4.52 -3.70
N SER A 60 -8.15 -4.95 -2.81
CA SER A 60 -6.75 -5.15 -3.16
C SER A 60 -6.57 -6.44 -3.97
N THR A 61 -5.56 -6.47 -4.84
CA THR A 61 -5.24 -7.64 -5.67
C THR A 61 -3.93 -8.25 -5.21
N GLN A 62 -3.89 -9.58 -5.06
CA GLN A 62 -2.67 -10.32 -4.76
C GLN A 62 -2.80 -11.78 -5.23
N GLU A 63 -1.70 -12.34 -5.68
CA GLU A 63 -1.50 -13.76 -5.92
C GLU A 63 -0.50 -14.30 -4.91
N TYR A 64 -0.83 -15.40 -4.24
CA TYR A 64 0.00 -16.00 -3.21
C TYR A 64 0.75 -17.23 -3.75
N ALA A 65 1.81 -17.62 -3.05
CA ALA A 65 2.68 -18.74 -3.45
C ALA A 65 1.94 -20.10 -3.47
N ASP A 66 0.87 -20.25 -2.70
CA ASP A 66 0.01 -21.44 -2.70
C ASP A 66 -1.00 -21.46 -3.86
N GLY A 67 -0.97 -20.45 -4.75
CA GLY A 67 -1.87 -20.28 -5.88
C GLY A 67 -3.22 -19.66 -5.53
N SER A 68 -3.48 -19.34 -4.27
CA SER A 68 -4.66 -18.56 -3.89
C SER A 68 -4.55 -17.11 -4.38
N ARG A 69 -5.70 -16.45 -4.59
CA ARG A 69 -5.77 -15.11 -5.18
C ARG A 69 -6.78 -14.24 -4.46
N GLN A 70 -6.39 -12.99 -4.24
CA GLN A 70 -7.31 -11.89 -3.98
C GLN A 70 -7.58 -11.18 -5.30
N GLU A 71 -8.82 -11.21 -5.76
CA GLU A 71 -9.22 -10.73 -7.09
C GLU A 71 -9.84 -9.32 -7.05
N GLY A 72 -9.22 -8.42 -6.28
CA GLY A 72 -9.68 -7.04 -6.15
C GLY A 72 -9.74 -6.27 -7.47
N TYR A 73 -8.96 -6.69 -8.47
CA TYR A 73 -9.02 -6.14 -9.83
C TYR A 73 -10.42 -6.17 -10.45
N ARG A 74 -11.30 -7.06 -10.00
CA ARG A 74 -12.69 -7.12 -10.45
C ARG A 74 -13.51 -5.88 -10.11
N TYR A 75 -13.09 -5.13 -9.10
CA TYR A 75 -13.70 -3.87 -8.70
C TYR A 75 -13.03 -2.65 -9.31
N LEU A 76 -11.84 -2.84 -9.93
CA LEU A 76 -11.09 -1.76 -10.57
C LEU A 76 -11.78 -1.35 -11.86
N SER A 77 -12.29 -0.13 -11.89
CA SER A 77 -12.92 0.46 -13.07
C SER A 77 -11.94 1.22 -13.96
N GLU A 78 -10.91 1.81 -13.36
CA GLU A 78 -9.91 2.61 -14.07
C GLU A 78 -8.58 2.61 -13.32
N PHE A 79 -7.48 2.61 -14.07
CA PHE A 79 -6.14 2.98 -13.60
C PHE A 79 -5.59 4.06 -14.54
N SER A 80 -5.14 5.16 -13.98
CA SER A 80 -4.46 6.22 -14.71
C SER A 80 -3.11 6.54 -14.07
N PHE A 81 -2.16 6.97 -14.88
CA PHE A 81 -0.84 7.35 -14.45
C PHE A 81 -0.32 8.48 -15.34
N GLU A 82 -0.41 9.68 -14.85
CA GLU A 82 0.22 10.86 -15.45
C GLU A 82 1.45 11.24 -14.61
N ASP A 83 1.25 11.98 -13.53
CA ASP A 83 2.29 12.31 -12.55
C ASP A 83 2.28 11.32 -11.38
N THR A 84 1.10 10.83 -11.01
CA THR A 84 0.86 9.90 -9.89
C THR A 84 -0.04 8.75 -10.33
N PRO A 85 0.13 7.55 -9.73
CA PRO A 85 -0.80 6.45 -9.96
C PRO A 85 -2.13 6.71 -9.24
N VAL A 86 -3.22 6.61 -9.99
CA VAL A 86 -4.59 6.76 -9.50
C VAL A 86 -5.39 5.53 -9.87
N TRP A 87 -6.05 4.92 -8.90
CA TRP A 87 -6.96 3.79 -9.05
C TRP A 87 -8.39 4.22 -8.73
N ARG A 88 -9.34 3.79 -9.54
CA ARG A 88 -10.77 3.98 -9.27
C ARG A 88 -11.46 2.64 -9.18
N PHE A 89 -12.16 2.43 -8.09
CA PHE A 89 -12.90 1.19 -7.83
C PHE A 89 -14.39 1.51 -7.69
N HIS A 90 -15.22 0.52 -8.10
CA HIS A 90 -16.66 0.59 -7.94
C HIS A 90 -17.16 -0.67 -7.23
N ILE A 91 -17.75 -0.50 -6.05
CA ILE A 91 -18.16 -1.60 -5.18
C ILE A 91 -19.53 -1.31 -4.58
N ASN A 92 -20.58 -1.99 -5.05
CA ASN A 92 -21.93 -1.88 -4.48
C ASN A 92 -22.45 -0.45 -4.26
N GLY A 93 -22.27 0.44 -5.22
CA GLY A 93 -22.70 1.83 -5.13
C GLY A 93 -21.76 2.73 -4.31
N VAL A 94 -20.59 2.22 -3.93
CA VAL A 94 -19.48 3.01 -3.38
C VAL A 94 -18.41 3.15 -4.45
N GLU A 95 -17.98 4.38 -4.72
CA GLU A 95 -16.84 4.69 -5.56
C GLU A 95 -15.65 5.03 -4.67
N ILE A 96 -14.49 4.47 -4.95
CA ILE A 96 -13.25 4.71 -4.20
C ILE A 96 -12.19 5.16 -5.20
N GLU A 97 -11.62 6.33 -4.97
CA GLU A 97 -10.41 6.78 -5.65
C GLU A 97 -9.23 6.69 -4.69
N LYS A 98 -8.18 6.01 -5.10
CA LYS A 98 -6.90 5.90 -4.40
C LYS A 98 -5.82 6.58 -5.22
N GLU A 99 -5.02 7.41 -4.58
CA GLU A 99 -3.87 8.08 -5.16
C GLU A 99 -2.65 7.88 -4.26
N ALA A 100 -1.47 7.61 -4.83
CA ALA A 100 -0.22 7.49 -4.08
C ALA A 100 0.82 8.47 -4.59
N VAL A 101 1.54 9.11 -3.68
CA VAL A 101 2.56 10.13 -3.99
C VAL A 101 3.80 9.88 -3.15
N MET A 102 4.98 9.98 -3.76
CA MET A 102 6.25 10.02 -3.03
C MET A 102 6.79 11.44 -2.96
N ARG A 103 7.22 11.84 -1.76
CA ARG A 103 7.85 13.15 -1.57
C ARG A 103 9.27 13.12 -2.10
N GLN A 104 9.61 14.10 -2.94
CA GLN A 104 10.97 14.26 -3.46
C GLN A 104 11.96 14.62 -2.35
N GLY A 105 13.12 13.96 -2.34
CA GLY A 105 14.17 14.17 -1.36
C GLY A 105 13.93 13.53 0.01
N GLU A 106 12.86 12.73 0.19
CA GLU A 106 12.56 12.08 1.46
C GLU A 106 12.06 10.65 1.28
N ASN A 107 12.31 9.79 2.28
CA ASN A 107 11.71 8.47 2.35
C ASN A 107 10.29 8.57 2.93
N THR A 108 9.40 9.18 2.17
CA THR A 108 8.00 9.41 2.56
C THR A 108 7.07 9.07 1.41
N ILE A 109 6.05 8.27 1.69
CA ILE A 109 4.92 8.00 0.79
C ILE A 109 3.63 8.44 1.44
N ALA A 110 2.79 9.14 0.70
CA ALA A 110 1.44 9.49 1.10
C ALA A 110 0.44 8.75 0.24
N VAL A 111 -0.67 8.34 0.84
CA VAL A 111 -1.80 7.72 0.13
C VAL A 111 -3.08 8.42 0.54
N CYS A 112 -3.88 8.76 -0.45
CA CYS A 112 -5.20 9.36 -0.24
C CYS A 112 -6.28 8.43 -0.78
N TRP A 113 -7.30 8.17 0.02
CA TRP A 113 -8.52 7.49 -0.41
C TRP A 113 -9.68 8.47 -0.34
N ARG A 114 -10.34 8.69 -1.47
CA ARG A 114 -11.60 9.46 -1.55
C ARG A 114 -12.73 8.46 -1.73
N VAL A 115 -13.62 8.39 -0.75
CA VAL A 115 -14.74 7.43 -0.74
C VAL A 115 -16.04 8.20 -0.98
N MET A 116 -16.70 7.93 -2.08
CA MET A 116 -18.02 8.47 -2.42
C MET A 116 -19.08 7.38 -2.24
N ASN A 117 -19.76 7.42 -1.13
CA ASN A 117 -20.83 6.49 -0.80
C ASN A 117 -22.18 7.01 -1.35
N ARG A 118 -22.65 6.42 -2.42
CA ARG A 118 -23.96 6.75 -3.03
C ARG A 118 -25.09 5.87 -2.49
N THR A 119 -24.81 5.03 -1.50
CA THR A 119 -25.81 4.19 -0.85
C THR A 119 -26.47 4.93 0.33
N ARG A 120 -27.57 4.36 0.86
CA ARG A 120 -28.17 4.83 2.12
C ARG A 120 -27.58 4.14 3.35
N SER A 121 -26.63 3.22 3.14
CA SER A 121 -25.99 2.42 4.18
C SER A 121 -24.67 3.03 4.61
N TYR A 122 -24.25 2.73 5.83
CA TYR A 122 -22.91 3.05 6.31
C TYR A 122 -21.85 2.29 5.51
N ALA A 123 -20.75 2.97 5.17
CA ALA A 123 -19.57 2.37 4.55
C ALA A 123 -18.33 2.65 5.41
N CYS A 124 -17.50 1.61 5.60
CA CYS A 124 -16.28 1.68 6.39
C CYS A 124 -15.11 1.14 5.55
N LEU A 125 -14.10 1.98 5.34
CA LEU A 125 -12.83 1.60 4.70
C LEU A 125 -11.84 1.14 5.77
N ALA A 126 -11.25 -0.03 5.56
CA ALA A 126 -10.13 -0.55 6.34
C ALA A 126 -8.91 -0.73 5.43
N VAL A 127 -7.74 -0.30 5.90
CA VAL A 127 -6.47 -0.43 5.18
C VAL A 127 -5.46 -1.11 6.11
N THR A 128 -4.87 -2.21 5.64
CA THR A 128 -3.86 -2.97 6.36
C THR A 128 -2.54 -2.94 5.60
N PRO A 129 -1.51 -2.26 6.10
CA PRO A 129 -0.18 -2.31 5.51
C PRO A 129 0.52 -3.64 5.85
N TYR A 130 1.14 -4.25 4.84
CA TYR A 130 2.00 -5.43 5.01
C TYR A 130 3.46 -4.99 5.03
N PHE A 131 3.99 -4.87 6.22
CA PHE A 131 5.40 -4.52 6.45
C PHE A 131 6.32 -5.68 6.12
N ARG A 132 7.49 -5.38 5.57
CA ARG A 132 8.51 -6.37 5.24
C ARG A 132 9.83 -6.12 5.98
N PHE A 133 10.32 -4.88 6.03
CA PHE A 133 11.59 -4.49 6.64
C PHE A 133 12.77 -5.36 6.20
N ALA A 134 12.86 -5.65 4.92
CA ALA A 134 13.93 -6.46 4.34
C ALA A 134 14.67 -5.68 3.27
N GLU A 135 15.98 -5.90 3.17
CA GLU A 135 16.78 -5.33 2.09
C GLU A 135 16.25 -5.80 0.72
N LYS A 136 16.39 -4.95 -0.29
CA LYS A 136 15.93 -5.26 -1.64
C LYS A 136 16.55 -6.56 -2.16
N GLY A 137 15.70 -7.48 -2.59
CA GLY A 137 16.11 -8.79 -3.12
C GLY A 137 16.34 -9.85 -2.05
N GLN A 138 16.20 -9.52 -0.77
CA GLN A 138 16.28 -10.47 0.34
C GLN A 138 14.90 -10.98 0.71
N ASP A 139 14.80 -12.25 1.07
CA ASP A 139 13.58 -12.80 1.66
C ASP A 139 13.43 -12.36 3.12
N ILE A 140 12.18 -12.39 3.61
CA ILE A 140 11.92 -12.15 5.03
C ILE A 140 12.61 -13.27 5.82
N CYS A 141 13.48 -12.90 6.77
CA CYS A 141 14.09 -13.87 7.67
C CYS A 141 13.00 -14.52 8.54
N ALA A 142 12.99 -15.85 8.58
CA ALA A 142 12.14 -16.58 9.52
C ALA A 142 12.48 -16.14 10.96
N GLY A 143 11.45 -15.73 11.72
CA GLY A 143 11.64 -15.24 13.10
C GLY A 143 11.88 -13.73 13.22
N GLN A 144 11.72 -12.95 12.15
CA GLN A 144 11.76 -11.50 12.25
C GLN A 144 10.67 -10.99 13.21
N THR A 145 11.07 -10.22 14.20
CA THR A 145 10.16 -9.63 15.20
C THR A 145 9.94 -8.15 14.91
N TYR A 146 8.72 -7.71 15.15
CA TYR A 146 8.32 -6.31 15.00
C TYR A 146 7.99 -5.73 16.37
N LYS A 147 8.49 -4.53 16.65
CA LYS A 147 8.06 -3.73 17.79
C LYS A 147 7.02 -2.75 17.30
N ARG A 148 5.84 -2.80 17.89
CA ARG A 148 4.76 -1.84 17.65
C ARG A 148 4.68 -0.90 18.83
N TYR A 149 4.66 0.38 18.57
CA TYR A 149 4.37 1.41 19.55
C TYR A 149 2.91 1.84 19.38
N GLU A 150 2.26 2.17 20.48
CA GLU A 150 0.88 2.67 20.43
C GLU A 150 0.82 3.94 19.59
N ALA A 151 -0.29 4.10 18.86
CA ALA A 151 -0.52 5.30 18.10
C ALA A 151 -0.84 6.46 19.07
N GLU A 152 -0.17 7.58 18.90
CA GLU A 152 -0.51 8.82 19.58
C GLU A 152 -1.63 9.51 18.80
N GLU A 153 -2.72 9.84 19.49
CA GLU A 153 -3.76 10.69 18.94
C GLU A 153 -3.30 12.15 19.00
N CYS A 154 -3.04 12.71 17.83
CA CYS A 154 -2.76 14.13 17.67
C CYS A 154 -4.00 14.85 17.17
N SER A 155 -4.03 16.19 17.28
CA SER A 155 -5.15 16.98 16.73
C SER A 155 -5.28 16.78 15.21
N GLY A 156 -6.29 16.00 14.80
CA GLY A 156 -6.64 15.74 13.41
C GLY A 156 -5.92 14.57 12.73
N TYR A 157 -5.04 13.85 13.43
CA TYR A 157 -4.39 12.64 12.91
C TYR A 157 -3.94 11.70 14.04
N SER A 158 -3.70 10.44 13.69
CA SER A 158 -3.07 9.45 14.58
C SER A 158 -1.69 9.09 14.04
N ALA A 159 -0.70 9.00 14.92
CA ALA A 159 0.65 8.57 14.59
C ALA A 159 0.99 7.27 15.31
N GLY A 160 1.66 6.36 14.62
CA GLY A 160 2.15 5.10 15.18
C GLY A 160 3.53 4.78 14.64
N ARG A 161 4.29 3.97 15.38
CA ARG A 161 5.64 3.54 15.01
C ARG A 161 5.73 2.02 15.03
N ILE A 162 6.37 1.46 14.01
CA ILE A 162 6.71 0.03 13.90
C ILE A 162 8.20 -0.06 13.59
N GLU A 163 8.91 -0.88 14.33
CA GLU A 163 10.34 -1.10 14.14
C GLU A 163 10.66 -2.58 13.92
N SER A 164 11.63 -2.86 13.08
CA SER A 164 12.24 -4.19 12.92
C SER A 164 13.67 -4.04 12.42
N GLY A 165 14.61 -4.76 13.05
CA GLY A 165 16.00 -4.79 12.62
C GLY A 165 16.70 -3.42 12.56
N GLY A 166 16.32 -2.46 13.42
CA GLY A 166 16.85 -1.09 13.41
C GLY A 166 16.22 -0.15 12.39
N LEU A 167 15.22 -0.62 11.63
CA LEU A 167 14.43 0.17 10.69
C LEU A 167 13.08 0.57 11.31
N SER A 168 12.59 1.76 11.00
CA SER A 168 11.30 2.28 11.47
C SER A 168 10.62 3.16 10.44
#